data_b29f67c3191a35b2468e905468da6c02
#
_entry.id   b29f67c3191a35b2468e905468da6c02
#
_cell.length_a   1.000
_cell.length_b   1.000
_cell.length_c   1.000
_cell.angle_alpha   90.00
_cell.angle_beta   90.00
_cell.angle_gamma   90.00
#
_symmetry.space_group_name_H-M   'P 1'
#
loop_
_entity.id
_entity.type
_entity.pdbx_description
1 polymer ?
#
loop_
_entity_poly.entity_id
_entity_poly.type
_entity_poly.pdbx_seq_one_letter_code
_entity_poly.pdbx_strand_id
1 'polypeptide(L)'
;MDLGDNLKLRFATSDDTDALAEFNARLHEAESIGPGVRDLMSGNHPTCKASDFTVVEDTETGKIVSSTCLISQTWTYSGIPFKFGQPELVATEPAYRRRGLVRKQFDVIHALSEARGELMLGITGIPWYYRMFGYEMALDMEAAQVIDKMHIPKLKKAETETCRLRPRTDADNTFIQELYANAIESHVFACPRTPALWEYEFNGRSAGSDARHEWRIIEDLEGTQLGYVQHLQWCIEGFCESGAPGTNLLVMRMELKPGVGYLHLIRSLLRALWKKAEATPIAPEINNRETTGVQFILGREHPVHNVFPKDAVRKEPPYAWYIRVPDLVAFLRHIQPALEKHLIGTVADGYTGELKLNFYRSGIHLKFHHGTLKEIADWTPDDIEAGDAQFPELTFLQLLCGRCRTAELASNFVDCWTNDTAAILLDCLFPEFTSEIWHL
;
A
#
# COMPACT_ATOMS: atom_id res chain seq x y z
N MET A 1 9.92 27.04 -11.82
CA MET A 1 10.73 27.66 -10.72
C MET A 1 12.19 27.52 -11.11
N ASP A 2 12.94 28.60 -11.14
CA ASP A 2 14.40 28.57 -11.34
C ASP A 2 15.05 28.09 -10.01
N LEU A 3 15.97 27.14 -10.11
CA LEU A 3 16.69 26.57 -8.95
C LEU A 3 18.16 27.03 -8.91
N GLY A 4 18.61 27.83 -9.86
CA GLY A 4 20.03 28.16 -10.09
C GLY A 4 20.78 27.04 -10.82
N ASP A 5 22.07 27.27 -11.13
CA ASP A 5 22.98 26.29 -11.78
C ASP A 5 22.37 25.64 -13.05
N ASN A 6 21.66 26.42 -13.86
CA ASN A 6 20.97 25.99 -15.06
C ASN A 6 19.84 24.95 -14.82
N LEU A 7 19.30 24.88 -13.59
CA LEU A 7 18.25 23.93 -13.22
C LEU A 7 16.89 24.63 -13.10
N LYS A 8 15.86 24.03 -13.72
CA LYS A 8 14.49 24.52 -13.72
C LYS A 8 13.52 23.43 -13.28
N LEU A 9 12.80 23.66 -12.18
CA LEU A 9 11.68 22.83 -11.75
C LEU A 9 10.40 23.29 -12.45
N ARG A 10 9.69 22.37 -13.09
CA ARG A 10 8.41 22.59 -13.76
C ARG A 10 7.50 21.36 -13.69
N PHE A 11 6.23 21.53 -13.97
CA PHE A 11 5.36 20.40 -14.27
C PHE A 11 5.70 19.82 -15.64
N ALA A 12 5.48 18.52 -15.80
CA ALA A 12 5.63 17.86 -17.09
C ALA A 12 4.45 18.17 -18.01
N THR A 13 4.66 17.96 -19.28
CA THR A 13 3.67 18.01 -20.35
C THR A 13 3.62 16.66 -21.08
N SER A 14 2.67 16.49 -21.99
CA SER A 14 2.62 15.29 -22.84
C SER A 14 3.90 15.08 -23.67
N ASP A 15 4.62 16.16 -24.01
CA ASP A 15 5.84 16.09 -24.80
C ASP A 15 7.01 15.48 -24.03
N ASP A 16 6.93 15.45 -22.69
CA ASP A 16 7.96 14.84 -21.82
C ASP A 16 7.79 13.31 -21.69
N THR A 17 6.72 12.72 -22.23
CA THR A 17 6.32 11.33 -21.97
C THR A 17 7.44 10.33 -22.23
N ASP A 18 8.04 10.36 -23.42
CA ASP A 18 9.10 9.42 -23.79
C ASP A 18 10.38 9.66 -22.98
N ALA A 19 10.77 10.93 -22.81
CA ALA A 19 11.94 11.28 -22.01
C ALA A 19 11.81 10.83 -20.54
N LEU A 20 10.61 11.00 -19.94
CA LEU A 20 10.34 10.54 -18.58
C LEU A 20 10.28 9.02 -18.48
N ALA A 21 9.71 8.34 -19.47
CA ALA A 21 9.68 6.87 -19.50
C ALA A 21 11.08 6.28 -19.55
N GLU A 22 11.95 6.78 -20.43
CA GLU A 22 13.35 6.36 -20.54
C GLU A 22 14.16 6.73 -19.30
N PHE A 23 13.94 7.92 -18.75
CA PHE A 23 14.61 8.40 -17.54
C PHE A 23 14.32 7.49 -16.35
N ASN A 24 13.03 7.19 -16.08
CA ASN A 24 12.63 6.35 -14.97
C ASN A 24 13.05 4.89 -15.17
N ALA A 25 12.87 4.31 -16.34
CA ALA A 25 13.31 2.95 -16.65
C ALA A 25 14.80 2.76 -16.36
N ARG A 26 15.64 3.71 -16.79
CA ARG A 26 17.09 3.67 -16.58
C ARG A 26 17.50 3.87 -15.12
N LEU A 27 16.86 4.81 -14.40
CA LEU A 27 17.26 5.12 -13.02
C LEU A 27 16.73 4.12 -11.99
N HIS A 28 15.63 3.45 -12.28
CA HIS A 28 15.11 2.34 -11.48
C HIS A 28 15.66 0.97 -11.95
N GLU A 29 16.50 0.94 -12.98
CA GLU A 29 17.13 -0.28 -13.52
C GLU A 29 16.11 -1.33 -13.96
N ALA A 30 14.92 -0.91 -14.41
CA ALA A 30 13.83 -1.78 -14.84
C ALA A 30 13.15 -1.21 -16.10
N GLU A 31 13.33 -1.90 -17.23
CA GLU A 31 12.73 -1.48 -18.52
C GLU A 31 11.20 -1.46 -18.47
N SER A 32 10.61 -2.31 -17.64
CA SER A 32 9.17 -2.44 -17.44
C SER A 32 8.50 -1.22 -16.81
N ILE A 33 9.25 -0.34 -16.15
CA ILE A 33 8.75 0.93 -15.61
C ILE A 33 8.40 1.93 -16.74
N GLY A 34 9.14 1.92 -17.85
CA GLY A 34 8.89 2.85 -18.95
C GLY A 34 7.45 2.81 -19.50
N PRO A 35 6.89 1.65 -19.85
CA PRO A 35 5.48 1.53 -20.22
C PRO A 35 4.51 2.03 -19.14
N GLY A 36 4.77 1.76 -17.86
CA GLY A 36 3.97 2.26 -16.75
C GLY A 36 3.95 3.80 -16.67
N VAL A 37 5.09 4.45 -16.87
CA VAL A 37 5.18 5.93 -16.95
C VAL A 37 4.34 6.46 -18.12
N ARG A 38 4.41 5.82 -19.31
CA ARG A 38 3.58 6.21 -20.46
C ARG A 38 2.10 6.06 -20.16
N ASP A 39 1.69 4.97 -19.49
CA ASP A 39 0.31 4.76 -19.10
C ASP A 39 -0.19 5.88 -18.17
N LEU A 40 0.59 6.27 -17.16
CA LEU A 40 0.26 7.35 -16.22
C LEU A 40 0.17 8.72 -16.93
N MET A 41 1.00 8.98 -17.94
CA MET A 41 1.06 10.26 -18.64
C MET A 41 0.07 10.38 -19.81
N SER A 42 -0.47 9.25 -20.31
CA SER A 42 -1.32 9.18 -21.52
C SER A 42 -2.64 9.95 -21.41
N GLY A 43 -3.08 10.27 -20.19
CA GLY A 43 -4.43 10.80 -19.92
C GLY A 43 -5.52 9.73 -19.87
N ASN A 44 -5.19 8.45 -20.06
CA ASN A 44 -6.11 7.33 -19.91
C ASN A 44 -6.16 6.79 -18.48
N HIS A 45 -5.14 7.11 -17.68
CA HIS A 45 -5.17 6.77 -16.26
C HIS A 45 -6.24 7.60 -15.54
N PRO A 46 -7.13 6.98 -14.73
CA PRO A 46 -8.29 7.66 -14.16
C PRO A 46 -7.97 8.84 -13.24
N THR A 47 -6.81 8.83 -12.59
CA THR A 47 -6.45 9.80 -11.55
C THR A 47 -5.06 10.39 -11.68
N CYS A 48 -4.34 10.13 -12.79
CA CYS A 48 -3.01 10.65 -13.06
C CYS A 48 -2.87 11.09 -14.52
N LYS A 49 -2.11 12.14 -14.78
CA LYS A 49 -1.83 12.69 -16.10
C LYS A 49 -0.48 13.41 -16.10
N ALA A 50 0.01 13.83 -17.25
CA ALA A 50 1.31 14.48 -17.41
C ALA A 50 1.52 15.66 -16.43
N SER A 51 0.52 16.51 -16.20
CA SER A 51 0.64 17.65 -15.28
C SER A 51 0.71 17.26 -13.78
N ASP A 52 0.63 15.97 -13.44
CA ASP A 52 0.81 15.47 -12.09
C ASP A 52 2.27 15.06 -11.82
N PHE A 53 3.10 15.09 -12.86
CA PHE A 53 4.54 14.92 -12.75
C PHE A 53 5.25 16.26 -12.58
N THR A 54 6.26 16.28 -11.72
CA THR A 54 7.23 17.36 -11.63
C THR A 54 8.57 16.88 -12.18
N VAL A 55 9.25 17.74 -12.92
CA VAL A 55 10.58 17.46 -13.47
C VAL A 55 11.53 18.59 -13.12
N VAL A 56 12.78 18.25 -12.88
CA VAL A 56 13.88 19.21 -12.93
C VAL A 56 14.62 19.00 -14.23
N GLU A 57 14.70 20.07 -15.02
CA GLU A 57 15.38 20.13 -16.30
C GLU A 57 16.69 20.91 -16.17
N ASP A 58 17.75 20.35 -16.71
CA ASP A 58 18.99 21.10 -16.97
C ASP A 58 18.78 21.89 -18.26
N THR A 59 18.66 23.21 -18.13
CA THR A 59 18.34 24.12 -19.24
C THR A 59 19.47 24.29 -20.27
N GLU A 60 20.69 23.88 -19.92
CA GLU A 60 21.82 23.89 -20.84
C GLU A 60 21.77 22.68 -21.78
N THR A 61 21.40 21.53 -21.28
CA THR A 61 21.36 20.28 -22.03
C THR A 61 19.95 19.90 -22.51
N GLY A 62 18.89 20.51 -21.96
CA GLY A 62 17.49 20.17 -22.19
C GLY A 62 17.09 18.80 -21.57
N LYS A 63 17.90 18.21 -20.71
CA LYS A 63 17.65 16.88 -20.15
C LYS A 63 16.90 16.95 -18.83
N ILE A 64 16.00 16.00 -18.59
CA ILE A 64 15.40 15.75 -17.29
C ILE A 64 16.43 15.09 -16.40
N VAL A 65 16.66 15.67 -15.22
CA VAL A 65 17.66 15.23 -14.24
C VAL A 65 17.06 14.80 -12.91
N SER A 66 15.78 15.10 -12.66
CA SER A 66 15.02 14.59 -11.52
C SER A 66 13.53 14.56 -11.85
N SER A 67 12.81 13.57 -11.33
CA SER A 67 11.35 13.42 -11.49
C SER A 67 10.68 12.94 -10.22
N THR A 68 9.39 13.24 -10.08
CA THR A 68 8.42 12.60 -9.22
C THR A 68 7.01 12.91 -9.73
N CYS A 69 6.02 12.08 -9.39
CA CYS A 69 4.62 12.37 -9.69
C CYS A 69 3.76 12.29 -8.43
N LEU A 70 2.49 12.71 -8.52
CA LEU A 70 1.48 12.56 -7.49
C LEU A 70 0.25 11.87 -8.09
N ILE A 71 0.01 10.63 -7.68
CA ILE A 71 -1.17 9.85 -8.07
C ILE A 71 -2.25 10.05 -7.01
N SER A 72 -3.40 10.63 -7.38
CA SER A 72 -4.53 10.78 -6.46
C SER A 72 -5.33 9.50 -6.35
N GLN A 73 -5.73 9.14 -5.13
CA GLN A 73 -6.52 7.96 -4.84
C GLN A 73 -7.65 8.29 -3.87
N THR A 74 -8.57 7.36 -3.68
CA THR A 74 -9.50 7.36 -2.57
C THR A 74 -9.20 6.17 -1.69
N TRP A 75 -8.88 6.43 -0.42
CA TRP A 75 -8.77 5.39 0.58
C TRP A 75 -9.95 5.48 1.54
N THR A 76 -10.13 4.45 2.36
CA THR A 76 -11.08 4.48 3.47
C THR A 76 -10.37 4.22 4.79
N TYR A 77 -10.89 4.81 5.86
CA TYR A 77 -10.57 4.46 7.26
C TYR A 77 -11.83 3.88 7.89
N SER A 78 -11.85 2.58 8.17
CA SER A 78 -13.03 1.86 8.67
C SER A 78 -14.32 2.19 7.87
N GLY A 79 -14.19 2.20 6.54
CA GLY A 79 -15.27 2.50 5.60
C GLY A 79 -15.53 3.99 5.32
N ILE A 80 -14.89 4.92 6.05
CA ILE A 80 -15.02 6.37 5.79
C ILE A 80 -14.04 6.77 4.68
N PRO A 81 -14.52 7.23 3.51
CA PRO A 81 -13.66 7.57 2.39
C PRO A 81 -12.95 8.91 2.61
N PHE A 82 -11.70 8.99 2.19
CA PHE A 82 -10.92 10.21 2.15
C PHE A 82 -10.00 10.24 0.92
N LYS A 83 -9.61 11.44 0.50
CA LYS A 83 -8.65 11.62 -0.58
C LYS A 83 -7.24 11.35 -0.09
N PHE A 84 -6.49 10.60 -0.87
CA PHE A 84 -5.13 10.16 -0.61
C PHE A 84 -4.22 10.51 -1.79
N GLY A 85 -3.03 11.01 -1.49
CA GLY A 85 -1.99 11.29 -2.48
C GLY A 85 -0.86 10.29 -2.41
N GLN A 86 -0.48 9.70 -3.53
CA GLN A 86 0.67 8.80 -3.63
C GLN A 86 1.76 9.45 -4.47
N PRO A 87 2.82 10.01 -3.84
CA PRO A 87 4.04 10.35 -4.57
C PRO A 87 4.70 9.09 -5.09
N GLU A 88 5.11 9.09 -6.37
CA GLU A 88 5.74 7.95 -7.02
C GLU A 88 6.84 8.38 -7.99
N LEU A 89 7.63 7.42 -8.50
CA LEU A 89 8.64 7.61 -9.53
C LEU A 89 9.68 8.66 -9.14
N VAL A 90 10.12 8.60 -7.87
CA VAL A 90 11.12 9.53 -7.34
C VAL A 90 12.51 9.13 -7.80
N ALA A 91 13.06 9.87 -8.75
CA ALA A 91 14.35 9.58 -9.34
C ALA A 91 15.20 10.85 -9.51
N THR A 92 16.52 10.72 -9.37
CA THR A 92 17.48 11.81 -9.63
C THR A 92 18.77 11.23 -10.20
N GLU A 93 19.23 11.83 -11.31
CA GLU A 93 20.53 11.53 -11.91
C GLU A 93 21.65 11.55 -10.88
N PRO A 94 22.55 10.55 -10.83
CA PRO A 94 23.63 10.49 -9.84
C PRO A 94 24.47 11.79 -9.76
N ALA A 95 24.78 12.41 -10.89
CA ALA A 95 25.56 13.65 -10.96
C ALA A 95 24.84 14.87 -10.36
N TYR A 96 23.51 14.81 -10.20
CA TYR A 96 22.68 15.89 -9.67
C TYR A 96 22.16 15.62 -8.26
N ARG A 97 22.51 14.48 -7.65
CA ARG A 97 22.16 14.16 -6.26
C ARG A 97 22.79 15.13 -5.28
N ARG A 98 22.21 15.21 -4.06
CA ARG A 98 22.66 16.09 -2.94
C ARG A 98 22.54 17.59 -3.22
N ARG A 99 21.80 18.00 -4.25
CA ARG A 99 21.49 19.41 -4.58
C ARG A 99 20.12 19.85 -4.06
N GLY A 100 19.41 19.01 -3.29
CA GLY A 100 18.09 19.34 -2.73
C GLY A 100 16.94 19.27 -3.73
N LEU A 101 17.13 18.68 -4.93
CA LEU A 101 16.12 18.66 -5.99
C LEU A 101 14.84 17.93 -5.55
N VAL A 102 14.97 16.73 -4.98
CA VAL A 102 13.82 15.97 -4.46
C VAL A 102 13.08 16.77 -3.38
N ARG A 103 13.80 17.50 -2.49
CA ARG A 103 13.14 18.34 -1.48
C ARG A 103 12.26 19.40 -2.11
N LYS A 104 12.77 20.09 -3.14
CA LYS A 104 12.00 21.10 -3.88
C LYS A 104 10.81 20.52 -4.64
N GLN A 105 10.97 19.31 -5.17
CA GLN A 105 9.85 18.59 -5.80
C GLN A 105 8.80 18.19 -4.77
N PHE A 106 9.20 17.67 -3.58
CA PHE A 106 8.26 17.35 -2.50
C PHE A 106 7.54 18.59 -1.96
N ASP A 107 8.20 19.77 -1.88
CA ASP A 107 7.50 21.02 -1.55
C ASP A 107 6.33 21.28 -2.52
N VAL A 108 6.55 21.07 -3.83
CA VAL A 108 5.52 21.24 -4.87
C VAL A 108 4.45 20.15 -4.78
N ILE A 109 4.84 18.89 -4.60
CA ILE A 109 3.92 17.75 -4.46
C ILE A 109 3.02 17.91 -3.25
N HIS A 110 3.56 18.33 -2.09
CA HIS A 110 2.77 18.58 -0.90
C HIS A 110 1.77 19.72 -1.09
N ALA A 111 2.19 20.82 -1.72
CA ALA A 111 1.27 21.92 -2.04
C ALA A 111 0.18 21.50 -3.04
N LEU A 112 0.51 20.65 -4.01
CA LEU A 112 -0.46 20.10 -4.96
C LEU A 112 -1.47 19.18 -4.25
N SER A 113 -1.00 18.32 -3.35
CA SER A 113 -1.83 17.44 -2.52
C SER A 113 -2.79 18.23 -1.63
N GLU A 114 -2.29 19.27 -0.96
CA GLU A 114 -3.11 20.18 -0.15
C GLU A 114 -4.20 20.85 -0.99
N ALA A 115 -3.84 21.37 -2.15
CA ALA A 115 -4.79 22.00 -3.08
C ALA A 115 -5.88 21.02 -3.58
N ARG A 116 -5.59 19.71 -3.61
CA ARG A 116 -6.58 18.67 -3.93
C ARG A 116 -7.43 18.25 -2.74
N GLY A 117 -7.08 18.68 -1.53
CA GLY A 117 -7.74 18.32 -0.28
C GLY A 117 -7.48 16.85 0.09
N GLU A 118 -6.30 16.33 -0.20
CA GLU A 118 -5.85 15.01 0.21
C GLU A 118 -5.45 15.06 1.68
N LEU A 119 -6.11 14.25 2.50
CA LEU A 119 -5.92 14.27 3.96
C LEU A 119 -4.73 13.43 4.42
N MET A 120 -4.24 12.57 3.56
CA MET A 120 -3.11 11.68 3.82
C MET A 120 -2.32 11.48 2.54
N LEU A 121 -0.99 11.32 2.69
CA LEU A 121 -0.11 10.88 1.61
C LEU A 121 0.60 9.61 2.04
N GLY A 122 0.95 8.78 1.07
CA GLY A 122 1.77 7.59 1.30
C GLY A 122 2.71 7.32 0.15
N ILE A 123 3.87 6.79 0.48
CA ILE A 123 4.90 6.40 -0.48
C ILE A 123 5.63 5.16 0.02
N THR A 124 6.10 4.34 -0.92
CA THR A 124 6.98 3.21 -0.64
C THR A 124 8.41 3.53 -1.09
N GLY A 125 9.38 2.73 -0.73
CA GLY A 125 10.75 2.84 -1.26
C GLY A 125 11.84 2.88 -0.19
N ILE A 126 12.90 3.65 -0.41
CA ILE A 126 14.17 3.61 0.32
C ILE A 126 13.97 3.72 1.85
N PRO A 127 14.49 2.77 2.65
CA PRO A 127 14.41 2.84 4.11
C PRO A 127 14.90 4.17 4.68
N TRP A 128 14.18 4.70 5.65
CA TRP A 128 14.46 5.94 6.36
C TRP A 128 14.31 7.25 5.55
N TYR A 129 14.45 7.23 4.25
CA TYR A 129 14.57 8.42 3.41
C TYR A 129 13.39 9.41 3.53
N TYR A 130 12.16 8.90 3.48
CA TYR A 130 10.96 9.76 3.47
C TYR A 130 10.60 10.38 4.82
N ARG A 131 11.22 9.91 5.93
CA ARG A 131 11.11 10.60 7.22
C ARG A 131 11.60 12.05 7.16
N MET A 132 12.56 12.36 6.28
CA MET A 132 13.05 13.73 6.05
C MET A 132 12.00 14.69 5.47
N PHE A 133 10.86 14.17 5.01
CA PHE A 133 9.75 14.91 4.41
C PHE A 133 8.46 14.79 5.21
N GLY A 134 8.53 14.33 6.45
CA GLY A 134 7.38 14.22 7.36
C GLY A 134 6.55 12.95 7.19
N TYR A 135 7.15 11.88 6.68
CA TYR A 135 6.50 10.56 6.59
C TYR A 135 7.05 9.61 7.65
N GLU A 136 6.23 8.67 8.10
CA GLU A 136 6.61 7.58 9.00
C GLU A 136 6.16 6.23 8.43
N MET A 137 6.94 5.18 8.69
CA MET A 137 6.55 3.81 8.38
C MET A 137 5.40 3.38 9.30
N ALA A 138 4.17 3.54 8.84
CA ALA A 138 2.99 3.44 9.68
C ALA A 138 1.96 2.39 9.25
N LEU A 139 2.03 1.86 8.03
CA LEU A 139 1.16 0.78 7.56
C LEU A 139 2.00 -0.39 7.06
N ASP A 140 1.59 -1.60 7.39
CA ASP A 140 2.21 -2.80 6.81
C ASP A 140 1.96 -2.89 5.31
N MET A 141 2.96 -3.39 4.60
CA MET A 141 2.93 -3.68 3.17
C MET A 141 3.66 -4.99 2.89
N GLU A 142 3.16 -5.78 1.96
CA GLU A 142 3.87 -6.94 1.39
C GLU A 142 4.20 -8.09 2.36
N ALA A 143 3.47 -8.25 3.45
CA ALA A 143 3.61 -9.47 4.23
C ALA A 143 3.35 -10.68 3.33
N ALA A 144 4.33 -11.56 3.20
CA ALA A 144 4.27 -12.63 2.22
C ALA A 144 4.52 -14.01 2.81
N GLN A 145 3.98 -15.02 2.12
CA GLN A 145 4.31 -16.42 2.35
C GLN A 145 4.71 -17.08 1.02
N VAL A 146 5.86 -17.74 1.02
CA VAL A 146 6.42 -18.41 -0.17
C VAL A 146 6.30 -19.91 -0.02
N ILE A 147 5.79 -20.56 -1.06
CA ILE A 147 5.74 -22.00 -1.18
C ILE A 147 6.65 -22.40 -2.35
N ASP A 148 7.79 -22.99 -2.01
CA ASP A 148 8.75 -23.45 -3.00
C ASP A 148 8.24 -24.66 -3.77
N LYS A 149 8.67 -24.81 -5.03
CA LYS A 149 8.34 -25.91 -5.97
C LYS A 149 8.34 -27.28 -5.31
N MET A 150 9.33 -27.58 -4.47
CA MET A 150 9.46 -28.87 -3.82
C MET A 150 8.32 -29.19 -2.84
N HIS A 151 7.62 -28.18 -2.35
CA HIS A 151 6.53 -28.29 -1.39
C HIS A 151 5.15 -28.27 -2.03
N ILE A 152 5.05 -28.08 -3.34
CA ILE A 152 3.77 -28.18 -4.06
C ILE A 152 3.23 -29.63 -3.92
N PRO A 153 2.01 -29.80 -3.39
CA PRO A 153 1.49 -31.14 -3.09
C PRO A 153 1.22 -31.93 -4.37
N LYS A 154 1.83 -33.10 -4.49
CA LYS A 154 1.57 -34.01 -5.64
C LYS A 154 0.16 -34.57 -5.60
N LEU A 155 -0.46 -34.72 -6.76
CA LEU A 155 -1.74 -35.40 -6.88
C LEU A 155 -1.55 -36.91 -6.60
N LYS A 156 -2.30 -37.42 -5.63
CA LYS A 156 -2.26 -38.85 -5.29
C LYS A 156 -3.11 -39.68 -6.28
N LYS A 157 -2.79 -40.98 -6.44
CA LYS A 157 -3.42 -41.85 -7.44
C LYS A 157 -4.97 -41.92 -7.36
N ALA A 158 -5.56 -41.70 -6.18
CA ALA A 158 -7.01 -41.71 -5.96
C ALA A 158 -7.59 -40.31 -5.71
N GLU A 159 -6.77 -39.26 -5.83
CA GLU A 159 -7.18 -37.85 -5.62
C GLU A 159 -7.59 -37.25 -6.96
N THR A 160 -8.67 -36.48 -6.94
CA THR A 160 -9.10 -35.65 -8.07
C THR A 160 -8.87 -34.17 -7.74
N GLU A 161 -8.67 -33.34 -8.75
CA GLU A 161 -8.65 -31.90 -8.53
C GLU A 161 -10.01 -31.39 -8.05
N THR A 162 -10.01 -30.39 -7.19
CA THR A 162 -11.25 -29.77 -6.69
C THR A 162 -11.52 -28.41 -7.31
N CYS A 163 -10.51 -27.83 -7.99
CA CYS A 163 -10.63 -26.56 -8.70
C CYS A 163 -9.61 -26.47 -9.84
N ARG A 164 -9.83 -25.52 -10.72
CA ARG A 164 -8.90 -25.13 -11.78
C ARG A 164 -8.85 -23.59 -11.90
N LEU A 165 -7.82 -23.09 -12.59
CA LEU A 165 -7.68 -21.68 -12.92
C LEU A 165 -7.93 -21.48 -14.41
N ARG A 166 -8.77 -20.51 -14.76
CA ARG A 166 -8.92 -20.04 -16.13
C ARG A 166 -8.66 -18.53 -16.24
N PRO A 167 -8.30 -18.02 -17.42
CA PRO A 167 -8.24 -16.57 -17.65
C PRO A 167 -9.58 -15.89 -17.33
N ARG A 168 -9.51 -14.64 -16.81
CA ARG A 168 -10.66 -13.75 -16.71
C ARG A 168 -11.22 -13.44 -18.10
N THR A 169 -12.51 -13.29 -18.18
CA THR A 169 -13.26 -12.67 -19.28
C THR A 169 -14.04 -11.47 -18.75
N ASP A 170 -14.57 -10.62 -19.63
CA ASP A 170 -15.35 -9.44 -19.18
C ASP A 170 -16.63 -9.84 -18.43
N ALA A 171 -17.16 -11.01 -18.67
CA ALA A 171 -18.30 -11.55 -17.92
C ALA A 171 -17.99 -11.82 -16.43
N ASP A 172 -16.70 -11.89 -16.06
CA ASP A 172 -16.26 -12.14 -14.69
C ASP A 172 -16.06 -10.84 -13.89
N ASN A 173 -16.10 -9.68 -14.54
CA ASN A 173 -15.75 -8.40 -13.92
C ASN A 173 -16.59 -8.11 -12.68
N THR A 174 -17.91 -8.23 -12.77
CA THR A 174 -18.82 -7.99 -11.64
C THR A 174 -18.51 -8.93 -10.47
N PHE A 175 -18.28 -10.21 -10.75
CA PHE A 175 -17.94 -11.22 -9.74
C PHE A 175 -16.65 -10.84 -8.97
N ILE A 176 -15.60 -10.43 -9.68
CA ILE A 176 -14.33 -9.98 -9.06
C ILE A 176 -14.55 -8.73 -8.21
N GLN A 177 -15.29 -7.75 -8.74
CA GLN A 177 -15.59 -6.49 -8.06
C GLN A 177 -16.35 -6.70 -6.75
N GLU A 178 -17.36 -7.57 -6.76
CA GLU A 178 -18.14 -7.91 -5.56
C GLU A 178 -17.30 -8.61 -4.50
N LEU A 179 -16.46 -9.56 -4.89
CA LEU A 179 -15.56 -10.23 -3.94
C LEU A 179 -14.53 -9.29 -3.35
N TYR A 180 -13.96 -8.40 -4.18
CA TYR A 180 -13.05 -7.37 -3.70
C TYR A 180 -13.73 -6.41 -2.72
N ALA A 181 -14.93 -5.93 -3.05
CA ALA A 181 -15.68 -5.03 -2.17
C ALA A 181 -15.96 -5.68 -0.80
N ASN A 182 -16.36 -6.94 -0.78
CA ASN A 182 -16.59 -7.69 0.46
C ASN A 182 -15.30 -7.89 1.28
N ALA A 183 -14.17 -8.17 0.61
CA ALA A 183 -12.90 -8.37 1.29
C ALA A 183 -12.42 -7.10 1.99
N ILE A 184 -12.52 -5.94 1.34
CA ILE A 184 -12.04 -4.68 1.90
C ILE A 184 -12.90 -4.12 3.04
N GLU A 185 -14.14 -4.60 3.23
CA GLU A 185 -15.01 -4.15 4.34
C GLU A 185 -14.43 -4.48 5.73
N SER A 186 -13.61 -5.53 5.82
CA SER A 186 -12.97 -5.93 7.08
C SER A 186 -11.70 -5.14 7.41
N HIS A 187 -11.19 -4.35 6.47
CA HIS A 187 -9.95 -3.60 6.65
C HIS A 187 -10.22 -2.19 7.19
N VAL A 188 -9.37 -1.73 8.11
CA VAL A 188 -9.45 -0.34 8.57
C VAL A 188 -8.98 0.60 7.47
N PHE A 189 -7.81 0.33 6.86
CA PHE A 189 -7.43 1.01 5.62
C PHE A 189 -7.74 0.14 4.41
N ALA A 190 -8.42 0.71 3.44
CA ALA A 190 -8.70 0.07 2.17
C ALA A 190 -8.68 1.08 1.01
N CYS A 191 -8.50 0.58 -0.20
CA CYS A 191 -8.51 1.39 -1.42
C CYS A 191 -9.68 0.96 -2.32
N PRO A 192 -10.90 1.50 -2.12
CA PRO A 192 -12.04 1.18 -2.97
C PRO A 192 -11.80 1.67 -4.40
N ARG A 193 -12.19 0.86 -5.37
CA ARG A 193 -11.96 1.15 -6.79
C ARG A 193 -13.23 1.62 -7.47
N THR A 194 -13.13 2.75 -8.17
CA THR A 194 -14.19 3.25 -9.04
C THR A 194 -14.33 2.37 -10.29
N PRO A 195 -15.49 2.44 -11.00
CA PRO A 195 -15.62 1.73 -12.28
C PRO A 195 -14.52 2.05 -13.29
N ALA A 196 -14.04 3.31 -13.33
CA ALA A 196 -12.95 3.72 -14.22
C ALA A 196 -11.61 3.09 -13.82
N LEU A 197 -11.32 2.97 -12.50
CA LEU A 197 -10.14 2.28 -12.00
C LEU A 197 -10.21 0.77 -12.30
N TRP A 198 -11.38 0.15 -12.16
CA TRP A 198 -11.57 -1.25 -12.54
C TRP A 198 -11.32 -1.49 -14.02
N GLU A 199 -11.84 -0.62 -14.89
CA GLU A 199 -11.59 -0.74 -16.33
C GLU A 199 -10.10 -0.59 -16.66
N TYR A 200 -9.43 0.37 -16.00
CA TYR A 200 -8.00 0.55 -16.15
C TYR A 200 -7.20 -0.67 -15.65
N GLU A 201 -7.54 -1.21 -14.49
CA GLU A 201 -6.91 -2.42 -13.93
C GLU A 201 -7.08 -3.66 -14.82
N PHE A 202 -8.24 -3.82 -15.42
CA PHE A 202 -8.53 -4.99 -16.26
C PHE A 202 -7.94 -4.89 -17.66
N ASN A 203 -7.97 -3.69 -18.26
CA ASN A 203 -7.75 -3.52 -19.69
C ASN A 203 -6.83 -2.35 -20.06
N GLY A 204 -6.60 -1.39 -19.16
CA GLY A 204 -5.96 -0.12 -19.48
C GLY A 204 -4.42 -0.14 -19.40
N ARG A 205 -3.84 -1.10 -18.67
CA ARG A 205 -2.38 -1.15 -18.48
C ARG A 205 -1.68 -1.78 -19.67
N SER A 206 -0.59 -1.19 -20.11
CA SER A 206 0.24 -1.69 -21.22
C SER A 206 0.84 -3.06 -20.94
N ALA A 207 0.96 -3.89 -21.96
CA ALA A 207 1.48 -5.26 -21.86
C ALA A 207 2.92 -5.33 -21.31
N GLY A 208 3.73 -4.30 -21.49
CA GLY A 208 5.10 -4.23 -20.99
C GLY A 208 5.25 -3.58 -19.60
N SER A 209 4.17 -3.15 -18.96
CA SER A 209 4.22 -2.47 -17.67
C SER A 209 4.40 -3.45 -16.51
N ASP A 210 5.32 -3.17 -15.58
CA ASP A 210 5.48 -3.91 -14.30
C ASP A 210 4.21 -3.88 -13.44
N ALA A 211 3.43 -2.81 -13.55
CA ALA A 211 2.17 -2.66 -12.85
C ALA A 211 1.01 -3.49 -13.44
N ARG A 212 1.20 -4.16 -14.61
CA ARG A 212 0.16 -4.98 -15.21
C ARG A 212 -0.02 -6.30 -14.48
N HIS A 213 -1.26 -6.57 -14.10
CA HIS A 213 -1.66 -7.82 -13.46
C HIS A 213 -2.47 -8.71 -14.40
N GLU A 214 -2.32 -10.00 -14.19
CA GLU A 214 -3.13 -11.04 -14.81
C GLU A 214 -4.20 -11.52 -13.82
N TRP A 215 -5.43 -11.71 -14.31
CA TRP A 215 -6.57 -12.12 -13.50
C TRP A 215 -7.00 -13.52 -13.87
N ARG A 216 -7.20 -14.36 -12.88
CA ARG A 216 -7.67 -15.75 -13.04
C ARG A 216 -8.92 -15.99 -12.21
N ILE A 217 -9.84 -16.74 -12.77
CA ILE A 217 -10.99 -17.24 -12.02
C ILE A 217 -10.63 -18.61 -11.47
N ILE A 218 -10.91 -18.82 -10.19
CA ILE A 218 -10.93 -20.12 -9.56
C ILE A 218 -12.31 -20.69 -9.81
N GLU A 219 -12.41 -21.83 -10.47
CA GLU A 219 -13.69 -22.52 -10.70
C GLU A 219 -13.58 -24.00 -10.32
N ASP A 220 -14.72 -24.63 -9.99
CA ASP A 220 -14.80 -26.08 -9.85
C ASP A 220 -14.68 -26.80 -11.21
N LEU A 221 -14.79 -28.12 -11.22
CA LEU A 221 -14.67 -28.90 -12.45
C LEU A 221 -15.90 -28.78 -13.34
N GLU A 222 -17.02 -28.37 -12.77
CA GLU A 222 -18.30 -28.11 -13.44
C GLU A 222 -18.37 -26.70 -14.04
N GLY A 223 -17.38 -25.81 -13.72
CA GLY A 223 -17.30 -24.47 -14.24
C GLY A 223 -17.97 -23.41 -13.36
N THR A 224 -18.32 -23.75 -12.11
CA THR A 224 -18.86 -22.78 -11.14
C THR A 224 -17.74 -21.90 -10.62
N GLN A 225 -17.94 -20.59 -10.62
CA GLN A 225 -16.99 -19.62 -10.05
C GLN A 225 -16.93 -19.77 -8.53
N LEU A 226 -15.72 -19.99 -8.00
CA LEU A 226 -15.42 -20.13 -6.57
C LEU A 226 -14.68 -18.92 -6.01
N GLY A 227 -13.93 -18.20 -6.84
CA GLY A 227 -13.13 -17.07 -6.43
C GLY A 227 -12.26 -16.53 -7.56
N TYR A 228 -11.30 -15.67 -7.22
CA TYR A 228 -10.33 -15.16 -8.18
C TYR A 228 -8.92 -15.11 -7.60
N VAL A 229 -7.93 -15.02 -8.51
CA VAL A 229 -6.54 -14.75 -8.22
C VAL A 229 -6.07 -13.61 -9.12
N GLN A 230 -5.38 -12.63 -8.55
CA GLN A 230 -4.61 -11.61 -9.26
C GLN A 230 -3.12 -11.90 -9.06
N HIS A 231 -2.34 -11.97 -10.14
CA HIS A 231 -0.92 -12.22 -10.07
C HIS A 231 -0.17 -11.33 -11.06
N LEU A 232 1.12 -11.12 -10.84
CA LEU A 232 1.95 -10.39 -11.80
C LEU A 232 2.03 -11.13 -13.13
N GLN A 233 2.20 -10.39 -14.23
CA GLN A 233 2.34 -10.97 -15.56
C GLN A 233 3.66 -11.72 -15.76
N TRP A 234 4.66 -11.48 -14.91
CA TRP A 234 5.95 -12.14 -14.91
C TRP A 234 6.24 -12.81 -13.57
N CYS A 235 7.10 -13.84 -13.60
CA CYS A 235 7.78 -14.29 -12.40
C CYS A 235 8.96 -13.35 -12.14
N ILE A 236 9.08 -12.88 -10.91
CA ILE A 236 10.13 -11.94 -10.50
C ILE A 236 10.84 -12.43 -9.24
N GLU A 237 11.97 -11.84 -8.90
CA GLU A 237 12.53 -11.93 -7.56
C GLU A 237 11.56 -11.27 -6.58
N GLY A 238 11.32 -11.90 -5.42
CA GLY A 238 10.36 -11.35 -4.46
C GLY A 238 10.71 -9.93 -4.04
N PHE A 239 9.71 -9.10 -3.77
CA PHE A 239 9.87 -7.70 -3.37
C PHE A 239 10.55 -7.51 -2.02
N CYS A 240 10.64 -8.55 -1.18
CA CYS A 240 11.19 -8.42 0.16
C CYS A 240 12.70 -8.26 0.14
N GLU A 241 13.20 -7.25 0.82
CA GLU A 241 14.63 -7.02 1.10
C GLU A 241 15.31 -8.17 1.86
N SER A 242 14.53 -9.17 2.30
CA SER A 242 15.03 -10.36 2.99
C SER A 242 16.05 -11.18 2.18
N GLY A 243 16.28 -10.84 0.91
CA GLY A 243 17.23 -11.52 0.05
C GLY A 243 16.87 -12.98 -0.20
N ALA A 244 15.59 -13.32 -0.08
CA ALA A 244 15.11 -14.66 -0.31
C ALA A 244 15.43 -15.10 -1.75
N PRO A 245 16.29 -16.09 -1.95
CA PRO A 245 16.64 -16.52 -3.29
C PRO A 245 15.43 -17.15 -3.96
N GLY A 246 15.15 -16.74 -5.17
CA GLY A 246 14.16 -17.40 -6.01
C GLY A 246 13.35 -16.46 -6.85
N THR A 247 13.01 -16.91 -8.04
CA THR A 247 12.11 -16.26 -8.98
C THR A 247 10.73 -16.88 -8.80
N ASN A 248 9.74 -16.10 -8.39
CA ASN A 248 8.43 -16.60 -7.99
C ASN A 248 7.30 -15.99 -8.82
N LEU A 249 6.20 -16.72 -8.99
CA LEU A 249 4.93 -16.12 -9.38
C LEU A 249 4.35 -15.39 -8.16
N LEU A 250 4.18 -14.08 -8.25
CA LEU A 250 3.62 -13.28 -7.16
C LEU A 250 2.10 -13.21 -7.29
N VAL A 251 1.41 -13.78 -6.30
CA VAL A 251 -0.04 -13.66 -6.11
C VAL A 251 -0.30 -12.44 -5.26
N MET A 252 -0.90 -11.42 -5.88
CA MET A 252 -1.12 -10.11 -5.28
C MET A 252 -2.47 -10.01 -4.55
N ARG A 253 -3.46 -10.76 -5.01
CA ARG A 253 -4.78 -10.87 -4.39
C ARG A 253 -5.40 -12.22 -4.68
N MET A 254 -6.19 -12.71 -3.75
CA MET A 254 -6.91 -13.97 -3.89
C MET A 254 -8.11 -13.99 -2.96
N GLU A 255 -9.33 -14.02 -3.54
CA GLU A 255 -10.55 -14.06 -2.73
C GLU A 255 -11.44 -15.22 -3.15
N LEU A 256 -12.11 -15.81 -2.18
CA LEU A 256 -13.11 -16.84 -2.40
C LEU A 256 -14.52 -16.31 -2.14
N LYS A 257 -15.46 -16.84 -2.88
CA LYS A 257 -16.90 -16.59 -2.66
C LYS A 257 -17.30 -16.97 -1.22
N PRO A 258 -18.17 -16.23 -0.56
CA PRO A 258 -18.72 -16.61 0.74
C PRO A 258 -19.29 -18.04 0.73
N GLY A 259 -18.93 -18.81 1.75
CA GLY A 259 -19.30 -20.23 1.86
C GLY A 259 -18.33 -21.20 1.17
N VAL A 260 -17.33 -20.73 0.46
CA VAL A 260 -16.26 -21.55 -0.12
C VAL A 260 -15.03 -21.50 0.79
N GLY A 261 -14.54 -22.66 1.21
CA GLY A 261 -13.41 -22.75 2.14
C GLY A 261 -12.08 -23.09 1.47
N TYR A 262 -11.01 -22.39 1.83
CA TYR A 262 -9.64 -22.67 1.35
C TYR A 262 -9.19 -24.10 1.65
N LEU A 263 -9.57 -24.66 2.81
CA LEU A 263 -9.13 -25.99 3.23
C LEU A 263 -9.43 -27.09 2.20
N HIS A 264 -10.58 -27.00 1.54
CA HIS A 264 -10.98 -27.95 0.49
C HIS A 264 -10.22 -27.74 -0.82
N LEU A 265 -9.86 -26.50 -1.13
CA LEU A 265 -9.31 -26.13 -2.43
C LEU A 265 -7.79 -26.08 -2.47
N ILE A 266 -7.12 -25.84 -1.32
CA ILE A 266 -5.72 -25.39 -1.28
C ILE A 266 -4.76 -26.32 -2.03
N ARG A 267 -4.94 -27.64 -1.96
CA ARG A 267 -4.03 -28.58 -2.62
C ARG A 267 -4.12 -28.48 -4.14
N SER A 268 -5.33 -28.42 -4.69
CA SER A 268 -5.59 -28.23 -6.12
C SER A 268 -5.19 -26.83 -6.58
N LEU A 269 -5.48 -25.81 -5.76
CA LEU A 269 -5.12 -24.43 -6.06
C LEU A 269 -3.59 -24.23 -6.12
N LEU A 270 -2.83 -24.80 -5.21
CA LEU A 270 -1.35 -24.74 -5.25
C LEU A 270 -0.79 -25.43 -6.50
N ARG A 271 -1.33 -26.58 -6.91
CA ARG A 271 -0.94 -27.24 -8.17
C ARG A 271 -1.28 -26.38 -9.39
N ALA A 272 -2.46 -25.79 -9.40
CA ALA A 272 -2.91 -24.92 -10.50
C ALA A 272 -2.06 -23.65 -10.61
N LEU A 273 -1.72 -23.03 -9.47
CA LEU A 273 -0.84 -21.86 -9.40
C LEU A 273 0.59 -22.21 -9.81
N TRP A 274 1.11 -23.37 -9.37
CA TRP A 274 2.42 -23.83 -9.79
C TRP A 274 2.49 -24.08 -11.30
N LYS A 275 1.49 -24.75 -11.88
CA LYS A 275 1.38 -24.93 -13.33
C LYS A 275 1.34 -23.58 -14.06
N LYS A 276 0.67 -22.57 -13.48
CA LYS A 276 0.66 -21.21 -14.01
C LYS A 276 2.04 -20.56 -13.88
N ALA A 277 2.73 -20.73 -12.76
CA ALA A 277 4.08 -20.20 -12.53
C ALA A 277 5.08 -20.75 -13.57
N GLU A 278 5.05 -22.06 -13.86
CA GLU A 278 5.88 -22.68 -14.90
C GLU A 278 5.61 -22.16 -16.32
N ALA A 279 4.38 -21.70 -16.57
CA ALA A 279 3.96 -21.14 -17.86
C ALA A 279 4.09 -19.62 -17.95
N THR A 280 4.41 -18.95 -16.84
CA THR A 280 4.57 -17.48 -16.79
C THR A 280 6.02 -17.13 -17.12
N PRO A 281 6.26 -16.19 -18.05
CA PRO A 281 7.63 -15.77 -18.37
C PRO A 281 8.27 -15.11 -17.15
N ILE A 282 9.60 -15.19 -17.11
CA ILE A 282 10.41 -14.46 -16.13
C ILE A 282 10.59 -13.03 -16.66
N ALA A 283 10.62 -12.06 -15.76
CA ALA A 283 10.80 -10.65 -16.09
C ALA A 283 12.08 -10.43 -16.95
N PRO A 284 12.03 -9.55 -17.95
CA PRO A 284 13.12 -9.37 -18.91
C PRO A 284 14.48 -9.00 -18.28
N GLU A 285 14.45 -8.27 -17.17
CA GLU A 285 15.64 -7.85 -16.41
C GLU A 285 16.32 -8.99 -15.64
N ILE A 286 15.64 -10.13 -15.45
CA ILE A 286 16.15 -11.28 -14.71
C ILE A 286 16.69 -12.32 -15.68
N ASN A 287 18.00 -12.43 -15.76
CA ASN A 287 18.65 -13.36 -16.69
C ASN A 287 18.96 -14.73 -16.04
N ASN A 288 18.78 -15.81 -16.82
CA ASN A 288 19.26 -17.19 -16.53
C ASN A 288 18.76 -17.78 -15.20
N ARG A 289 17.52 -17.52 -14.80
CA ARG A 289 16.89 -18.12 -13.61
C ARG A 289 15.72 -19.00 -13.99
N GLU A 290 15.37 -19.92 -13.10
CA GLU A 290 14.18 -20.74 -13.18
C GLU A 290 13.16 -20.27 -12.15
N THR A 291 11.87 -20.46 -12.44
CA THR A 291 10.80 -20.25 -11.46
C THR A 291 10.95 -21.27 -10.33
N THR A 292 11.00 -20.79 -9.09
CA THR A 292 11.29 -21.59 -7.90
C THR A 292 10.11 -21.81 -6.99
N GLY A 293 9.07 -20.98 -7.06
CA GLY A 293 7.91 -21.08 -6.19
C GLY A 293 6.75 -20.15 -6.55
N VAL A 294 5.80 -20.10 -5.64
CA VAL A 294 4.67 -19.16 -5.65
C VAL A 294 4.75 -18.34 -4.37
N GLN A 295 4.74 -17.04 -4.49
CA GLN A 295 4.77 -16.08 -3.39
C GLN A 295 3.40 -15.42 -3.25
N PHE A 296 2.82 -15.50 -2.05
CA PHE A 296 1.51 -14.95 -1.72
C PHE A 296 1.70 -13.66 -0.94
N ILE A 297 1.48 -12.51 -1.58
CA ILE A 297 1.57 -11.17 -0.99
C ILE A 297 0.15 -10.74 -0.61
N LEU A 298 -0.38 -11.35 0.44
CA LEU A 298 -1.79 -11.23 0.82
C LEU A 298 -1.98 -10.60 2.22
N GLY A 299 -0.92 -9.99 2.77
CA GLY A 299 -0.96 -9.50 4.15
C GLY A 299 -0.80 -10.61 5.19
N ARG A 300 -0.68 -10.23 6.48
CA ARG A 300 -0.39 -11.20 7.57
C ARG A 300 -1.57 -12.11 7.88
N GLU A 301 -2.78 -11.60 7.79
CA GLU A 301 -4.00 -12.21 8.34
C GLU A 301 -4.87 -12.90 7.28
N HIS A 302 -4.40 -12.99 6.03
CA HIS A 302 -5.19 -13.59 4.97
C HIS A 302 -5.54 -15.06 5.31
N PRO A 303 -6.82 -15.47 5.21
CA PRO A 303 -7.28 -16.79 5.67
C PRO A 303 -6.56 -17.99 5.05
N VAL A 304 -6.05 -17.86 3.83
CA VAL A 304 -5.30 -18.95 3.15
C VAL A 304 -4.05 -19.36 3.90
N HIS A 305 -3.44 -18.47 4.67
CA HIS A 305 -2.23 -18.76 5.45
C HIS A 305 -2.44 -19.86 6.48
N ASN A 306 -3.67 -20.01 6.99
CA ASN A 306 -4.02 -21.01 8.00
C ASN A 306 -4.10 -22.43 7.42
N VAL A 307 -4.17 -22.58 6.09
CA VAL A 307 -4.31 -23.89 5.42
C VAL A 307 -3.06 -24.31 4.64
N PHE A 308 -2.03 -23.47 4.62
CA PHE A 308 -0.74 -23.85 4.03
C PHE A 308 -0.05 -24.93 4.85
N PRO A 309 0.71 -25.86 4.22
CA PRO A 309 1.50 -26.84 4.92
C PRO A 309 2.56 -26.16 5.81
N LYS A 310 2.49 -26.38 7.13
CA LYS A 310 3.31 -25.65 8.13
C LYS A 310 4.82 -25.74 7.88
N ASP A 311 5.31 -26.89 7.40
CA ASP A 311 6.73 -27.12 7.17
C ASP A 311 7.20 -26.68 5.76
N ALA A 312 6.28 -26.15 4.95
CA ALA A 312 6.51 -25.83 3.54
C ALA A 312 6.53 -24.31 3.25
N VAL A 313 6.31 -23.50 4.28
CA VAL A 313 6.11 -22.06 4.13
C VAL A 313 7.30 -21.29 4.66
N ARG A 314 7.90 -20.47 3.80
CA ARG A 314 8.82 -19.42 4.21
C ARG A 314 8.01 -18.13 4.39
N LYS A 315 8.06 -17.57 5.58
CA LYS A 315 7.39 -16.29 5.90
C LYS A 315 8.34 -15.14 5.67
N GLU A 316 7.85 -14.11 5.02
CA GLU A 316 8.55 -12.86 4.81
C GLU A 316 7.84 -11.76 5.60
N PRO A 317 8.58 -11.00 6.45
CA PRO A 317 7.99 -9.93 7.22
C PRO A 317 7.48 -8.83 6.29
N PRO A 318 6.46 -8.05 6.73
CA PRO A 318 6.01 -6.92 5.95
C PRO A 318 7.09 -5.84 5.90
N TYR A 319 7.14 -5.15 4.78
CA TYR A 319 7.68 -3.80 4.68
C TYR A 319 6.65 -2.80 5.23
N ALA A 320 6.77 -1.52 4.89
CA ALA A 320 5.83 -0.52 5.35
C ALA A 320 5.60 0.59 4.32
N TRP A 321 4.36 1.07 4.27
CA TRP A 321 4.06 2.37 3.72
C TRP A 321 4.59 3.48 4.62
N TYR A 322 5.28 4.43 4.04
CA TYR A 322 5.53 5.73 4.64
C TYR A 322 4.27 6.58 4.52
N ILE A 323 3.69 6.94 5.65
CA ILE A 323 2.46 7.73 5.73
C ILE A 323 2.78 9.13 6.26
N ARG A 324 2.16 10.13 5.65
CA ARG A 324 2.16 11.52 6.09
C ARG A 324 0.72 11.99 6.24
N VAL A 325 0.40 12.57 7.39
CA VAL A 325 -0.88 13.25 7.66
C VAL A 325 -0.57 14.73 7.87
N PRO A 326 -0.84 15.59 6.86
CA PRO A 326 -0.46 17.00 6.91
C PRO A 326 -1.12 17.79 8.05
N ASP A 327 -2.40 17.49 8.29
CA ASP A 327 -3.22 18.08 9.36
C ASP A 327 -3.90 16.94 10.12
N LEU A 328 -3.30 16.58 11.26
CA LEU A 328 -3.76 15.46 12.07
C LEU A 328 -5.12 15.72 12.71
N VAL A 329 -5.40 16.97 13.10
CA VAL A 329 -6.70 17.37 13.68
C VAL A 329 -7.79 17.28 12.63
N ALA A 330 -7.55 17.78 11.41
CA ALA A 330 -8.50 17.66 10.31
C ALA A 330 -8.76 16.19 9.94
N PHE A 331 -7.71 15.34 9.91
CA PHE A 331 -7.87 13.92 9.65
C PHE A 331 -8.69 13.23 10.74
N LEU A 332 -8.37 13.45 12.02
CA LEU A 332 -9.12 12.85 13.15
C LEU A 332 -10.59 13.29 13.16
N ARG A 333 -10.87 14.55 12.85
CA ARG A 333 -12.24 15.04 12.68
C ARG A 333 -12.98 14.35 11.53
N HIS A 334 -12.28 14.11 10.43
CA HIS A 334 -12.86 13.44 9.28
C HIS A 334 -13.23 11.98 9.59
N ILE A 335 -12.35 11.26 10.32
CA ILE A 335 -12.59 9.86 10.70
C ILE A 335 -13.31 9.69 12.05
N GLN A 336 -13.76 10.77 12.68
CA GLN A 336 -14.45 10.77 13.98
C GLN A 336 -15.52 9.68 14.10
N PRO A 337 -16.44 9.47 13.11
CA PRO A 337 -17.44 8.42 13.23
C PRO A 337 -16.86 7.00 13.35
N ALA A 338 -15.69 6.75 12.74
CA ALA A 338 -14.99 5.48 12.89
C ALA A 338 -14.41 5.33 14.29
N LEU A 339 -13.78 6.39 14.83
CA LEU A 339 -13.21 6.39 16.17
C LEU A 339 -14.29 6.14 17.23
N GLU A 340 -15.45 6.78 17.12
CA GLU A 340 -16.59 6.55 18.01
C GLU A 340 -17.11 5.11 17.89
N LYS A 341 -17.16 4.55 16.67
CA LYS A 341 -17.56 3.17 16.42
C LYS A 341 -16.58 2.17 17.05
N HIS A 342 -15.29 2.46 17.02
CA HIS A 342 -14.25 1.60 17.62
C HIS A 342 -14.39 1.47 19.14
N LEU A 343 -14.99 2.44 19.82
CA LEU A 343 -15.23 2.36 21.27
C LEU A 343 -16.39 1.41 21.62
N ILE A 344 -17.36 1.24 20.73
CA ILE A 344 -18.58 0.45 20.99
C ILE A 344 -18.24 -1.00 21.34
N GLY A 345 -18.75 -1.49 22.47
CA GLY A 345 -18.54 -2.86 22.94
C GLY A 345 -17.15 -3.13 23.51
N THR A 346 -16.28 -2.12 23.63
CA THR A 346 -14.97 -2.22 24.29
C THR A 346 -15.08 -1.82 25.77
N VAL A 347 -13.96 -1.88 26.49
CA VAL A 347 -13.87 -1.38 27.89
C VAL A 347 -13.99 0.15 27.98
N ALA A 348 -13.89 0.86 26.86
CA ALA A 348 -14.06 2.31 26.76
C ALA A 348 -15.43 2.72 26.20
N ASP A 349 -16.38 1.79 26.07
CA ASP A 349 -17.74 2.10 25.61
C ASP A 349 -18.41 3.09 26.56
N GLY A 350 -19.02 4.14 25.98
CA GLY A 350 -19.67 5.19 26.76
C GLY A 350 -18.71 6.10 27.55
N TYR A 351 -17.41 6.09 27.27
CA TYR A 351 -16.41 6.92 27.97
C TYR A 351 -16.80 8.40 27.95
N THR A 352 -16.65 9.08 29.10
CA THR A 352 -16.81 10.52 29.26
C THR A 352 -15.56 11.06 29.96
N GLY A 353 -14.87 11.98 29.33
CA GLY A 353 -13.61 12.56 29.83
C GLY A 353 -12.84 13.29 28.75
N GLU A 354 -11.60 13.56 29.04
CA GLU A 354 -10.67 14.22 28.13
C GLU A 354 -9.45 13.34 27.87
N LEU A 355 -8.79 13.55 26.73
CA LEU A 355 -7.52 12.93 26.39
C LEU A 355 -6.64 13.98 25.72
N LYS A 356 -5.49 14.27 26.31
CA LYS A 356 -4.50 15.22 25.79
C LYS A 356 -3.28 14.48 25.30
N LEU A 357 -3.05 14.52 23.99
CA LEU A 357 -1.87 13.96 23.33
C LEU A 357 -0.81 15.02 23.17
N ASN A 358 0.38 14.79 23.68
CA ASN A 358 1.53 15.68 23.64
C ASN A 358 2.54 15.17 22.60
N PHE A 359 2.83 15.99 21.59
CA PHE A 359 3.84 15.72 20.56
C PHE A 359 5.11 16.55 20.76
N TYR A 360 5.39 16.97 22.00
CA TYR A 360 6.52 17.78 22.44
C TYR A 360 6.51 19.23 21.96
N ARG A 361 6.06 19.52 20.75
CA ARG A 361 5.99 20.89 20.17
C ARG A 361 4.57 21.32 19.85
N SER A 362 3.68 20.39 19.81
CA SER A 362 2.25 20.53 19.51
C SER A 362 1.50 19.46 20.29
N GLY A 363 0.19 19.48 20.23
CA GLY A 363 -0.63 18.45 20.85
C GLY A 363 -2.05 18.47 20.31
N ILE A 364 -2.82 17.48 20.72
CA ILE A 364 -4.25 17.36 20.38
C ILE A 364 -5.02 17.12 21.67
N HIS A 365 -6.13 17.82 21.78
CA HIS A 365 -7.09 17.67 22.85
C HIS A 365 -8.37 17.02 22.30
N LEU A 366 -8.74 15.89 22.88
CA LEU A 366 -9.95 15.15 22.57
C LEU A 366 -10.89 15.19 23.78
N LYS A 367 -12.18 15.57 23.58
CA LYS A 367 -13.21 15.52 24.62
C LYS A 367 -14.31 14.54 24.24
N PHE A 368 -14.62 13.65 25.18
CA PHE A 368 -15.64 12.61 25.03
C PHE A 368 -16.83 12.86 25.95
N HIS A 369 -18.01 12.55 25.47
CA HIS A 369 -19.23 12.51 26.25
C HIS A 369 -20.08 11.31 25.82
N HIS A 370 -20.23 10.34 26.70
CA HIS A 370 -20.93 9.09 26.45
C HIS A 370 -20.48 8.40 25.14
N GLY A 371 -19.16 8.21 24.97
CA GLY A 371 -18.56 7.56 23.80
C GLY A 371 -18.51 8.42 22.52
N THR A 372 -19.05 9.64 22.55
CA THR A 372 -19.03 10.56 21.42
C THR A 372 -17.95 11.61 21.58
N LEU A 373 -17.16 11.85 20.54
CA LEU A 373 -16.17 12.92 20.46
C LEU A 373 -16.86 14.27 20.28
N LYS A 374 -16.79 15.14 21.28
CA LYS A 374 -17.39 16.48 21.25
C LYS A 374 -16.44 17.54 20.74
N GLU A 375 -15.15 17.31 20.93
CA GLU A 375 -14.10 18.22 20.51
C GLU A 375 -12.86 17.44 20.10
N ILE A 376 -12.28 17.84 18.99
CA ILE A 376 -10.96 17.46 18.50
C ILE A 376 -10.28 18.77 18.13
N ALA A 377 -9.29 19.21 18.90
CA ALA A 377 -8.68 20.52 18.73
C ALA A 377 -7.17 20.48 18.91
N ASP A 378 -6.48 21.44 18.29
CA ASP A 378 -5.09 21.69 18.59
C ASP A 378 -4.94 22.07 20.06
N TRP A 379 -3.86 21.61 20.67
CA TRP A 379 -3.48 21.94 22.02
C TRP A 379 -1.98 22.18 22.08
N THR A 380 -1.57 23.19 22.83
CA THR A 380 -0.16 23.47 23.09
C THR A 380 0.17 23.03 24.51
N PRO A 381 1.06 22.05 24.70
CA PRO A 381 1.51 21.64 26.03
C PRO A 381 2.21 22.79 26.76
N ASP A 382 1.86 22.99 28.03
CA ASP A 382 2.52 24.01 28.89
C ASP A 382 3.87 23.49 29.41
N ASP A 383 4.05 22.18 29.48
CA ASP A 383 5.26 21.49 29.93
C ASP A 383 5.50 20.25 29.04
N ILE A 384 6.76 19.82 28.99
CA ILE A 384 7.16 18.63 28.24
C ILE A 384 6.46 17.35 28.75
N GLU A 385 6.13 17.31 30.07
CA GLU A 385 5.44 16.19 30.71
C GLU A 385 3.92 16.37 30.77
N ALA A 386 3.37 17.48 30.23
CA ALA A 386 1.94 17.74 30.23
C ALA A 386 1.17 16.76 29.34
N GLY A 387 -0.07 16.46 29.72
CA GLY A 387 -0.99 15.60 28.98
C GLY A 387 -1.08 14.17 29.50
N ASP A 388 -1.84 13.34 28.79
CA ASP A 388 -2.16 11.98 29.19
C ASP A 388 -1.32 10.94 28.43
N ALA A 389 -0.76 11.35 27.29
CA ALA A 389 0.12 10.54 26.45
C ALA A 389 1.12 11.41 25.70
N GLN A 390 2.31 10.89 25.49
CA GLN A 390 3.42 11.57 24.82
C GLN A 390 3.97 10.70 23.70
N PHE A 391 4.15 11.31 22.54
CA PHE A 391 4.71 10.65 21.35
C PHE A 391 5.55 11.66 20.55
N PRO A 392 6.72 11.28 20.01
CA PRO A 392 7.29 12.04 18.91
C PRO A 392 6.26 12.15 17.78
N GLU A 393 6.19 13.33 17.16
CA GLU A 393 5.10 13.69 16.23
C GLU A 393 4.80 12.60 15.17
N LEU A 394 5.84 12.07 14.53
CA LEU A 394 5.65 11.04 13.49
C LEU A 394 5.38 9.65 14.08
N THR A 395 5.89 9.35 15.28
CA THR A 395 5.73 8.03 15.90
C THR A 395 4.27 7.71 16.21
N PHE A 396 3.45 8.72 16.51
CA PHE A 396 2.01 8.56 16.72
C PHE A 396 1.30 7.98 15.48
N LEU A 397 1.82 8.20 14.28
CA LEU A 397 1.23 7.64 13.06
C LEU A 397 1.24 6.11 13.05
N GLN A 398 2.19 5.46 13.75
CA GLN A 398 2.20 3.99 13.88
C GLN A 398 1.00 3.48 14.70
N LEU A 399 0.60 4.24 15.74
CA LEU A 399 -0.59 3.95 16.53
C LEU A 399 -1.87 4.28 15.74
N LEU A 400 -1.96 5.47 15.17
CA LEU A 400 -3.09 5.93 14.35
C LEU A 400 -3.44 4.92 13.24
N CYS A 401 -2.42 4.36 12.62
CA CYS A 401 -2.57 3.40 11.53
C CYS A 401 -2.67 1.95 12.00
N GLY A 402 -2.76 1.70 13.31
CA GLY A 402 -2.95 0.36 13.88
C GLY A 402 -1.78 -0.60 13.66
N ARG A 403 -0.58 -0.09 13.39
CA ARG A 403 0.61 -0.91 13.21
C ARG A 403 1.21 -1.39 14.52
N CYS A 404 1.16 -0.55 15.56
CA CYS A 404 1.69 -0.82 16.88
C CYS A 404 0.68 -0.40 17.95
N ARG A 405 0.68 -1.07 19.09
CA ARG A 405 -0.05 -0.66 20.30
C ARG A 405 0.77 0.30 21.14
N THR A 406 0.11 0.98 22.06
CA THR A 406 0.75 1.89 23.02
C THR A 406 1.88 1.22 23.81
N ALA A 407 1.69 -0.01 24.27
CA ALA A 407 2.69 -0.78 25.02
C ALA A 407 3.93 -1.11 24.16
N GLU A 408 3.75 -1.39 22.87
CA GLU A 408 4.86 -1.68 21.96
C GLU A 408 5.65 -0.41 21.67
N LEU A 409 4.97 0.73 21.42
CA LEU A 409 5.62 2.00 21.25
C LEU A 409 6.43 2.41 22.47
N ALA A 410 5.88 2.28 23.67
CA ALA A 410 6.59 2.58 24.92
C ALA A 410 7.80 1.66 25.15
N SER A 411 7.74 0.40 24.68
CA SER A 411 8.89 -0.53 24.75
C SER A 411 10.01 -0.19 23.77
N ASN A 412 9.64 0.29 22.56
CA ASN A 412 10.59 0.55 21.49
C ASN A 412 11.19 1.97 21.52
N PHE A 413 10.45 2.94 22.10
CA PHE A 413 10.80 4.35 22.14
C PHE A 413 10.64 4.90 23.55
N VAL A 414 11.76 5.27 24.18
CA VAL A 414 11.79 5.79 25.56
C VAL A 414 11.06 7.12 25.73
N ASP A 415 10.81 7.82 24.65
CA ASP A 415 10.08 9.08 24.55
C ASP A 415 8.60 8.90 24.19
N CYS A 416 8.11 7.65 24.15
CA CYS A 416 6.70 7.32 24.10
C CYS A 416 6.20 6.94 25.50
N TRP A 417 5.19 7.66 25.99
CA TRP A 417 4.61 7.41 27.30
C TRP A 417 3.09 7.61 27.28
N THR A 418 2.38 6.86 28.12
CA THR A 418 0.94 7.01 28.36
C THR A 418 0.65 6.78 29.84
N ASN A 419 -0.35 7.46 30.39
CA ASN A 419 -0.96 6.98 31.63
C ASN A 419 -1.89 5.78 31.35
N ASP A 420 -2.30 5.05 32.38
CA ASP A 420 -3.08 3.81 32.22
C ASP A 420 -4.41 4.03 31.47
N THR A 421 -5.11 5.12 31.76
CA THR A 421 -6.40 5.44 31.09
C THR A 421 -6.18 5.77 29.62
N ALA A 422 -5.17 6.57 29.32
CA ALA A 422 -4.82 6.94 27.95
C ALA A 422 -4.40 5.72 27.12
N ALA A 423 -3.60 4.81 27.68
CA ALA A 423 -3.21 3.58 27.00
C ALA A 423 -4.42 2.76 26.57
N ILE A 424 -5.36 2.51 27.50
CA ILE A 424 -6.58 1.75 27.21
C ILE A 424 -7.43 2.46 26.16
N LEU A 425 -7.64 3.77 26.31
CA LEU A 425 -8.48 4.54 25.41
C LEU A 425 -7.88 4.61 23.99
N LEU A 426 -6.57 4.81 23.88
CA LEU A 426 -5.85 4.86 22.60
C LEU A 426 -5.88 3.50 21.91
N ASP A 427 -5.66 2.40 22.63
CA ASP A 427 -5.70 1.05 22.03
C ASP A 427 -7.14 0.66 21.61
N CYS A 428 -8.18 1.26 22.22
CA CYS A 428 -9.56 1.12 21.72
C CYS A 428 -9.86 1.99 20.51
N LEU A 429 -9.39 3.24 20.49
CA LEU A 429 -9.58 4.18 19.36
C LEU A 429 -8.84 3.71 18.11
N PHE A 430 -7.62 3.22 18.28
CA PHE A 430 -6.70 2.79 17.23
C PHE A 430 -6.28 1.33 17.43
N PRO A 431 -7.21 0.38 17.24
CA PRO A 431 -6.91 -1.03 17.47
C PRO A 431 -5.82 -1.50 16.49
N GLU A 432 -4.98 -2.42 16.96
CA GLU A 432 -4.00 -3.09 16.09
C GLU A 432 -4.74 -3.92 15.04
N PHE A 433 -4.34 -3.71 13.79
CA PHE A 433 -4.83 -4.50 12.66
C PHE A 433 -3.77 -4.52 11.56
N THR A 434 -3.89 -5.50 10.71
CA THR A 434 -3.07 -5.58 9.50
C THR A 434 -3.79 -4.89 8.36
N SER A 435 -3.09 -3.99 7.69
CA SER A 435 -3.55 -3.39 6.44
C SER A 435 -3.07 -4.20 5.26
N GLU A 436 -3.87 -4.27 4.22
CA GLU A 436 -3.50 -4.84 2.94
C GLU A 436 -3.84 -3.84 1.84
N ILE A 437 -2.97 -2.86 1.66
CA ILE A 437 -3.10 -1.89 0.59
C ILE A 437 -1.95 -2.06 -0.36
N TRP A 438 -2.28 -2.40 -1.59
CA TRP A 438 -1.37 -2.40 -2.70
C TRP A 438 -1.49 -1.10 -3.47
N HIS A 439 -0.37 -0.52 -3.88
CA HIS A 439 -0.36 0.69 -4.69
C HIS A 439 -0.87 0.41 -6.13
N LEU A 440 -1.47 1.42 -6.71
CA LEU A 440 -2.04 1.39 -8.06
C LEU A 440 -0.96 1.50 -9.12
#